data_fbc384e3fbe9e4574ffecb2db58f2b4c
#
_entry.id   fbc384e3fbe9e4574ffecb2db58f2b4c
#
_cell.length_a   1.000
_cell.length_b   1.000
_cell.length_c   1.000
_cell.angle_alpha   90.00
_cell.angle_beta   90.00
_cell.angle_gamma   90.00
#
_symmetry.space_group_name_H-M   'P 1'
#
loop_
_entity.id
_entity.type
_entity.pdbx_description
1 polymer ?
#
loop_
_entity_poly.entity_id
_entity_poly.type
_entity_poly.pdbx_seq_one_letter_code
_entity_poly.pdbx_strand_id
1 'polypeptide(L)'
;MNNVDSYISRYEGVVKERLEQMRALVRHEAPDATEALSYGLVGYKLNNKPLVYFGGFDKHTGFYATPNGHEQFKKQFAPYKQGKGSVQFPHDQPLPLTLIKDVIKYRIEQCKEGKR
;
A
#
# COMPACT_ATOMS: atom_id res chain seq x y z
N MET A 1 3.11 21.76 3.14
CA MET A 1 2.43 20.47 2.86
C MET A 1 3.33 19.64 1.95
N ASN A 2 3.58 18.37 2.29
CA ASN A 2 4.42 17.54 1.44
C ASN A 2 3.62 16.97 0.25
N ASN A 3 4.31 16.30 -0.67
CA ASN A 3 3.68 15.78 -1.88
C ASN A 3 2.58 14.75 -1.60
N VAL A 4 2.76 13.95 -0.55
CA VAL A 4 1.77 12.92 -0.19
C VAL A 4 0.51 13.57 0.36
N ASP A 5 0.65 14.61 1.19
CA ASP A 5 -0.51 15.36 1.69
C ASP A 5 -1.29 15.95 0.51
N SER A 6 -0.60 16.53 -0.45
CA SER A 6 -1.23 17.10 -1.64
C SER A 6 -1.92 16.03 -2.48
N TYR A 7 -1.29 14.88 -2.62
CA TYR A 7 -1.87 13.76 -3.36
C TYR A 7 -3.20 13.33 -2.75
N ILE A 8 -3.21 13.09 -1.43
CA ILE A 8 -4.41 12.62 -0.74
C ILE A 8 -5.51 13.69 -0.77
N SER A 9 -5.14 14.97 -0.64
CA SER A 9 -6.11 16.06 -0.61
C SER A 9 -6.88 16.25 -1.93
N ARG A 10 -6.41 15.67 -3.03
CA ARG A 10 -7.11 15.71 -4.32
C ARG A 10 -8.33 14.79 -4.36
N TYR A 11 -8.45 13.87 -3.41
CA TYR A 11 -9.53 12.90 -3.37
C TYR A 11 -10.57 13.30 -2.34
N GLU A 12 -11.76 12.74 -2.47
CA GLU A 12 -12.88 13.03 -1.57
C GLU A 12 -13.58 11.73 -1.21
N GLY A 13 -14.39 11.78 -0.15
CA GLY A 13 -15.25 10.66 0.25
C GLY A 13 -14.47 9.42 0.59
N VAL A 14 -14.97 8.26 0.14
CA VAL A 14 -14.40 6.96 0.49
C VAL A 14 -12.97 6.81 -0.03
N VAL A 15 -12.65 7.37 -1.18
CA VAL A 15 -11.29 7.29 -1.74
C VAL A 15 -10.30 7.93 -0.78
N LYS A 16 -10.58 9.16 -0.37
CA LYS A 16 -9.72 9.89 0.55
C LYS A 16 -9.60 9.17 1.89
N GLU A 17 -10.73 8.70 2.43
CA GLU A 17 -10.76 7.97 3.69
C GLU A 17 -9.85 6.74 3.65
N ARG A 18 -9.91 5.97 2.57
CA ARG A 18 -9.08 4.78 2.43
C ARG A 18 -7.60 5.08 2.26
N LEU A 19 -7.28 6.13 1.51
CA LEU A 19 -5.89 6.57 1.39
C LEU A 19 -5.33 6.97 2.76
N GLU A 20 -6.12 7.66 3.56
CA GLU A 20 -5.71 8.06 4.91
C GLU A 20 -5.54 6.86 5.82
N GLN A 21 -6.44 5.88 5.72
CA GLN A 21 -6.33 4.63 6.49
C GLN A 21 -5.08 3.84 6.13
N MET A 22 -4.78 3.72 4.84
CA MET A 22 -3.59 3.02 4.37
C MET A 22 -2.32 3.73 4.86
N ARG A 23 -2.30 5.07 4.72
CA ARG A 23 -1.16 5.87 5.18
C ARG A 23 -0.91 5.68 6.67
N ALA A 24 -1.98 5.77 7.47
CA ALA A 24 -1.88 5.61 8.91
C ALA A 24 -1.35 4.23 9.28
N LEU A 25 -1.83 3.20 8.59
CA LEU A 25 -1.41 1.82 8.85
C LEU A 25 0.08 1.63 8.55
N VAL A 26 0.54 2.09 7.39
CA VAL A 26 1.96 1.96 7.04
C VAL A 26 2.83 2.74 8.02
N ARG A 27 2.45 3.96 8.37
CA ARG A 27 3.24 4.78 9.29
C ARG A 27 3.28 4.21 10.70
N HIS A 28 2.21 3.54 11.11
CA HIS A 28 2.16 2.87 12.40
C HIS A 28 3.07 1.64 12.44
N GLU A 29 3.02 0.81 11.39
CA GLU A 29 3.81 -0.41 11.34
C GLU A 29 5.28 -0.16 10.99
N ALA A 30 5.57 0.84 10.18
CA ALA A 30 6.92 1.15 9.69
C ALA A 30 7.26 2.62 9.91
N PRO A 31 7.40 3.07 11.16
CA PRO A 31 7.66 4.50 11.43
C PRO A 31 8.98 5.00 10.85
N ASP A 32 9.92 4.10 10.57
CA ASP A 32 11.22 4.47 10.00
C ASP A 32 11.23 4.51 8.47
N ALA A 33 10.13 4.13 7.82
CA ALA A 33 10.05 4.16 6.37
C ALA A 33 9.95 5.59 5.87
N THR A 34 10.56 5.87 4.72
CA THR A 34 10.42 7.16 4.06
C THR A 34 9.24 7.12 3.10
N GLU A 35 8.46 8.18 3.11
CA GLU A 35 7.24 8.32 2.32
C GLU A 35 7.45 9.31 1.19
N ALA A 36 7.06 8.97 -0.03
CA ALA A 36 7.17 9.87 -1.17
C ALA A 36 6.23 9.41 -2.29
N LEU A 37 6.01 10.28 -3.27
CA LEU A 37 5.28 9.89 -4.48
C LEU A 37 6.25 9.20 -5.43
N SER A 38 5.81 8.07 -5.99
CA SER A 38 6.58 7.31 -6.98
C SER A 38 5.58 6.70 -7.97
N TYR A 39 5.81 6.92 -9.25
CA TYR A 39 4.96 6.34 -10.30
C TYR A 39 3.48 6.72 -10.15
N GLY A 40 3.20 7.94 -9.65
CA GLY A 40 1.83 8.38 -9.42
C GLY A 40 1.14 7.72 -8.22
N LEU A 41 1.91 7.08 -7.35
CA LEU A 41 1.42 6.38 -6.15
C LEU A 41 2.11 6.92 -4.91
N VAL A 42 1.50 6.64 -3.75
CA VAL A 42 2.17 6.87 -2.47
C VAL A 42 3.08 5.67 -2.23
N GLY A 43 4.36 5.90 -2.13
CA GLY A 43 5.35 4.85 -1.98
C GLY A 43 6.15 4.97 -0.70
N TYR A 44 6.63 3.84 -0.20
CA TYR A 44 7.43 3.78 1.01
C TYR A 44 8.70 2.99 0.77
N LYS A 45 9.79 3.45 1.36
CA LYS A 45 11.08 2.73 1.34
C LYS A 45 11.55 2.52 2.76
N LEU A 46 12.15 1.36 2.99
CA LEU A 46 12.77 1.03 4.27
C LEU A 46 14.15 0.45 3.95
N ASN A 47 15.21 1.01 4.56
CA ASN A 47 16.59 0.62 4.27
C ASN A 47 16.91 0.73 2.78
N ASN A 48 16.42 1.79 2.13
CA ASN A 48 16.59 2.05 0.68
C ASN A 48 15.94 1.00 -0.22
N LYS A 49 15.04 0.16 0.31
CA LYS A 49 14.34 -0.86 -0.47
C LYS A 49 12.86 -0.55 -0.53
N PRO A 50 12.19 -0.83 -1.65
CA PRO A 50 10.75 -0.60 -1.75
C PRO A 50 10.01 -1.44 -0.72
N LEU A 51 9.10 -0.80 0.01
CA LEU A 51 8.31 -1.47 1.04
C LEU A 51 6.93 -1.84 0.46
N VAL A 52 6.07 -0.86 0.28
CA VAL A 52 4.75 -1.02 -0.34
C VAL A 52 4.37 0.29 -1.02
N TYR A 53 3.40 0.23 -1.92
CA TYR A 53 2.84 1.41 -2.59
C TYR A 53 1.32 1.30 -2.57
N PHE A 54 0.63 2.44 -2.59
CA PHE A 54 -0.82 2.44 -2.79
C PHE A 54 -1.25 3.68 -3.56
N GLY A 55 -2.43 3.60 -4.15
CA GLY A 55 -2.97 4.72 -4.90
C GLY A 55 -4.49 4.70 -4.91
N GLY A 56 -5.09 5.89 -5.12
CA GLY A 56 -6.52 6.04 -5.20
C GLY A 56 -6.99 6.01 -6.64
N PHE A 57 -8.10 5.32 -6.87
CA PHE A 57 -8.75 5.23 -8.16
C PHE A 57 -10.25 5.39 -7.95
N ASP A 58 -10.97 5.64 -9.03
CA ASP A 58 -12.39 5.97 -8.95
C ASP A 58 -13.21 4.89 -8.21
N LYS A 59 -12.96 3.61 -8.51
CA LYS A 59 -13.76 2.51 -7.97
C LYS A 59 -12.99 1.59 -7.04
N HIS A 60 -11.70 1.82 -6.84
CA HIS A 60 -10.88 0.94 -5.99
C HIS A 60 -9.69 1.68 -5.42
N THR A 61 -9.08 1.09 -4.40
CA THR A 61 -7.76 1.47 -3.91
C THR A 61 -6.78 0.43 -4.43
N GLY A 62 -5.73 0.88 -5.12
CA GLY A 62 -4.68 -0.01 -5.61
C GLY A 62 -3.63 -0.23 -4.53
N PHE A 63 -3.19 -1.46 -4.37
CA PHE A 63 -2.15 -1.82 -3.40
C PHE A 63 -1.07 -2.64 -4.11
N TYR A 64 0.18 -2.28 -3.87
CA TYR A 64 1.33 -2.85 -4.57
C TYR A 64 2.33 -3.31 -3.52
N ALA A 65 2.47 -4.62 -3.38
CA ALA A 65 3.26 -5.23 -2.32
C ALA A 65 4.64 -5.66 -2.79
N THR A 66 5.11 -5.19 -3.93
CA THR A 66 6.28 -5.67 -4.67
C THR A 66 6.07 -7.11 -5.14
N PRO A 67 6.84 -7.61 -6.11
CA PRO A 67 6.65 -9.00 -6.58
C PRO A 67 6.80 -10.03 -5.47
N ASN A 68 7.73 -9.83 -4.55
CA ASN A 68 7.96 -10.74 -3.44
C ASN A 68 6.76 -10.78 -2.49
N GLY A 69 6.25 -9.61 -2.07
CA GLY A 69 5.10 -9.55 -1.18
C GLY A 69 3.83 -10.07 -1.85
N HIS A 70 3.65 -9.74 -3.13
CA HIS A 70 2.47 -10.21 -3.87
C HIS A 70 2.44 -11.74 -3.95
N GLU A 71 3.57 -12.36 -4.27
CA GLU A 71 3.67 -13.82 -4.37
C GLU A 71 3.41 -14.49 -3.02
N GLN A 72 3.95 -13.93 -1.94
CA GLN A 72 3.77 -14.48 -0.60
C GLN A 72 2.30 -14.53 -0.18
N PHE A 73 1.50 -13.54 -0.59
CA PHE A 73 0.10 -13.43 -0.21
C PHE A 73 -0.87 -13.76 -1.34
N LYS A 74 -0.41 -14.48 -2.34
CA LYS A 74 -1.18 -14.81 -3.53
C LYS A 74 -2.55 -15.42 -3.22
N LYS A 75 -2.61 -16.32 -2.23
CA LYS A 75 -3.88 -16.96 -1.86
C LYS A 75 -4.86 -15.97 -1.24
N GLN A 76 -4.35 -15.09 -0.39
CA GLN A 76 -5.17 -14.09 0.28
C GLN A 76 -5.68 -13.03 -0.70
N PHE A 77 -4.93 -12.76 -1.76
CA PHE A 77 -5.34 -11.80 -2.79
C PHE A 77 -6.28 -12.40 -3.83
N ALA A 78 -6.46 -13.72 -3.84
CA ALA A 78 -7.26 -14.41 -4.86
C ALA A 78 -8.68 -13.85 -5.03
N PRO A 79 -9.40 -13.43 -3.96
CA PRO A 79 -10.75 -12.87 -4.13
C PRO A 79 -10.79 -11.51 -4.83
N TYR A 80 -9.65 -10.86 -5.00
CA TYR A 80 -9.56 -9.51 -5.54
C TYR A 80 -9.03 -9.51 -6.96
N LYS A 81 -9.38 -8.46 -7.71
CA LYS A 81 -8.82 -8.28 -9.04
C LYS A 81 -7.34 -7.93 -8.92
N GLN A 82 -6.52 -8.58 -9.70
CA GLN A 82 -5.07 -8.41 -9.63
C GLN A 82 -4.49 -8.04 -10.98
N GLY A 83 -3.45 -7.21 -10.95
CA GLY A 83 -2.56 -6.98 -12.07
C GLY A 83 -1.20 -7.55 -11.73
N LYS A 84 -0.18 -7.21 -12.50
CA LYS A 84 1.18 -7.66 -12.26
C LYS A 84 1.75 -6.92 -11.04
N GLY A 85 1.85 -7.64 -9.93
CA GLY A 85 2.36 -7.08 -8.67
C GLY A 85 1.38 -6.14 -7.97
N SER A 86 0.11 -6.11 -8.36
CA SER A 86 -0.88 -5.21 -7.78
C SER A 86 -2.18 -5.93 -7.47
N VAL A 87 -2.92 -5.38 -6.51
CA VAL A 87 -4.26 -5.87 -6.16
C VAL A 87 -5.19 -4.68 -6.01
N GLN A 88 -6.46 -4.85 -6.40
CA GLN A 88 -7.48 -3.81 -6.33
C GLN A 88 -8.45 -4.13 -5.20
N PHE A 89 -8.63 -3.17 -4.29
CA PHE A 89 -9.62 -3.27 -3.22
C PHE A 89 -10.81 -2.37 -3.57
N PRO A 90 -11.93 -2.95 -4.02
CA PRO A 90 -13.07 -2.13 -4.46
C PRO A 90 -13.67 -1.34 -3.31
N HIS A 91 -14.16 -0.13 -3.63
CA HIS A 91 -14.73 0.75 -2.61
C HIS A 91 -16.08 0.29 -2.09
N ASP A 92 -16.75 -0.63 -2.78
CA ASP A 92 -18.04 -1.18 -2.34
C ASP A 92 -17.88 -2.37 -1.37
N GLN A 93 -16.67 -2.68 -0.96
CA GLN A 93 -16.37 -3.73 0.01
C GLN A 93 -15.48 -3.18 1.12
N PRO A 94 -15.50 -3.79 2.31
CA PRO A 94 -14.59 -3.35 3.38
C PRO A 94 -13.13 -3.45 2.96
N LEU A 95 -12.33 -2.47 3.36
CA LEU A 95 -10.89 -2.51 3.13
C LEU A 95 -10.29 -3.58 4.06
N PRO A 96 -9.56 -4.57 3.53
CA PRO A 96 -9.04 -5.67 4.35
C PRO A 96 -7.79 -5.25 5.14
N LEU A 97 -8.00 -4.46 6.19
CA LEU A 97 -6.91 -3.85 6.96
C LEU A 97 -5.99 -4.88 7.61
N THR A 98 -6.54 -5.99 8.10
CA THR A 98 -5.72 -7.05 8.69
C THR A 98 -4.78 -7.67 7.67
N LEU A 99 -5.29 -7.96 6.48
CA LEU A 99 -4.47 -8.50 5.40
C LEU A 99 -3.38 -7.50 4.99
N ILE A 100 -3.74 -6.24 4.83
CA ILE A 100 -2.79 -5.19 4.45
C ILE A 100 -1.69 -5.07 5.51
N LYS A 101 -2.07 -5.10 6.78
CA LYS A 101 -1.12 -5.07 7.90
C LYS A 101 -0.14 -6.24 7.84
N ASP A 102 -0.65 -7.45 7.57
CA ASP A 102 0.19 -8.65 7.47
C ASP A 102 1.20 -8.52 6.32
N VAL A 103 0.76 -7.98 5.19
CA VAL A 103 1.65 -7.75 4.04
C VAL A 103 2.74 -6.73 4.40
N ILE A 104 2.37 -5.64 5.07
CA ILE A 104 3.33 -4.62 5.49
C ILE A 104 4.38 -5.25 6.42
N LYS A 105 3.96 -6.03 7.40
CA LYS A 105 4.87 -6.69 8.34
C LYS A 105 5.84 -7.62 7.61
N TYR A 106 5.35 -8.40 6.67
CA TYR A 106 6.18 -9.29 5.87
C TYR A 106 7.22 -8.48 5.08
N ARG A 107 6.79 -7.38 4.45
CA ARG A 107 7.70 -6.54 3.67
C ARG A 107 8.75 -5.86 4.54
N ILE A 108 8.39 -5.48 5.77
CA ILE A 108 9.36 -4.91 6.71
C ILE A 108 10.48 -5.94 6.97
N GLU A 109 10.13 -7.19 7.22
CA GLU A 109 11.13 -8.24 7.46
C GLU A 109 12.01 -8.44 6.22
N GLN A 110 11.42 -8.45 5.03
CA GLN A 110 12.19 -8.62 3.80
C GLN A 110 13.15 -7.44 3.57
N CYS A 111 12.72 -6.23 3.85
CA CYS A 111 13.58 -5.05 3.71
C CYS A 111 14.75 -5.09 4.69
N LYS A 112 14.51 -5.54 5.93
CA LYS A 112 15.55 -5.69 6.94
C LYS A 112 16.58 -6.75 6.55
N GLU A 113 16.14 -7.79 5.85
CA GLU A 113 17.02 -8.86 5.37
C GLU A 113 17.71 -8.50 4.05
N GLY A 114 17.48 -7.30 3.52
CA GLY A 114 18.07 -6.89 2.26
C GLY A 114 17.33 -7.38 1.03
N LYS A 115 16.14 -7.93 1.16
CA LYS A 115 15.32 -8.44 0.06
C LYS A 115 14.31 -7.42 -0.43
N ARG A 116 13.91 -7.57 -1.68
CA ARG A 116 12.93 -6.67 -2.29
C ARG A 116 11.58 -7.32 -2.50
#